data_f2540ceb8f70d5cfbc67ac0c03b9278f
#
_entry.id   f2540ceb8f70d5cfbc67ac0c03b9278f
#
_cell.length_a   1.000
_cell.length_b   1.000
_cell.length_c   1.000
_cell.angle_alpha   90.00
_cell.angle_beta   90.00
_cell.angle_gamma   90.00
#
_symmetry.space_group_name_H-M   'P 1'
#
loop_
_entity.id
_entity.type
_entity.pdbx_description
1 polymer ?
#
loop_
_entity_poly.entity_id
_entity_poly.type
_entity_poly.pdbx_seq_one_letter_code
_entity_poly.pdbx_strand_id
1 'polypeptide(L)'
;MSGQPVKRYPCGNAVVELTLGDITEQDTDAIVNAANRSLLGGGGVDGAIHRAGGPAILEECRKLGGCETGDAKITTGGALKARHVIHAVGPVYSGKPRDAELLASAYRRSLEVAVENGLKTVAFPSISTGAYRYPVHQAAPVALSTIRDFLLAGAPLTLVRFVLYDSATFRAYEEAAERIFGEPG
;
A
#
# COMPACT_ATOMS: atom_id res chain seq x y z
N MET A 1 7.04 -7.90 -24.65
CA MET A 1 7.56 -6.89 -23.95
C MET A 1 6.56 -5.87 -23.48
N SER A 2 6.49 -5.63 -22.37
CA SER A 2 5.53 -4.71 -21.89
C SER A 2 6.12 -3.31 -21.84
N GLY A 3 5.46 -2.31 -22.09
CA GLY A 3 5.93 -0.96 -21.96
C GLY A 3 5.82 -0.39 -20.55
N GLN A 4 5.49 -1.21 -19.55
CA GLN A 4 5.28 -0.71 -18.21
C GLN A 4 6.60 -0.35 -17.54
N PRO A 5 6.77 0.89 -17.02
CA PRO A 5 7.98 1.25 -16.30
C PRO A 5 8.04 0.52 -14.96
N VAL A 6 9.25 0.09 -14.60
CA VAL A 6 9.52 -0.52 -13.30
C VAL A 6 10.85 0.06 -12.80
N LYS A 7 10.84 0.59 -11.59
CA LYS A 7 12.05 1.09 -10.92
C LYS A 7 12.26 0.29 -9.65
N ARG A 8 13.50 -0.09 -9.40
CA ARG A 8 13.88 -0.91 -8.23
C ARG A 8 14.94 -0.23 -7.40
N TYR A 9 14.74 -0.25 -6.11
CA TYR A 9 15.64 0.39 -5.14
C TYR A 9 15.95 -0.62 -4.04
N PRO A 10 17.21 -1.10 -3.94
CA PRO A 10 17.58 -1.97 -2.82
C PRO A 10 17.42 -1.23 -1.49
N CYS A 11 16.92 -1.92 -0.48
CA CYS A 11 16.72 -1.32 0.84
C CYS A 11 16.77 -2.41 1.90
N GLY A 12 17.82 -2.43 2.70
CA GLY A 12 18.04 -3.50 3.67
C GLY A 12 18.15 -4.85 2.95
N ASN A 13 17.42 -5.85 3.40
CA ASN A 13 17.37 -7.17 2.77
C ASN A 13 16.29 -7.27 1.70
N ALA A 14 15.62 -6.17 1.40
CA ALA A 14 14.48 -6.13 0.49
C ALA A 14 14.76 -5.25 -0.72
N VAL A 15 13.83 -5.30 -1.67
CA VAL A 15 13.77 -4.39 -2.80
C VAL A 15 12.45 -3.62 -2.73
N VAL A 16 12.52 -2.31 -2.93
CA VAL A 16 11.34 -1.48 -3.12
C VAL A 16 11.16 -1.27 -4.61
N GLU A 17 9.99 -1.61 -5.13
CA GLU A 17 9.68 -1.43 -6.55
C GLU A 17 8.58 -0.39 -6.75
N LEU A 18 8.69 0.36 -7.83
CA LEU A 18 7.62 1.23 -8.31
C LEU A 18 7.20 0.71 -9.68
N THR A 19 5.91 0.49 -9.88
CA THR A 19 5.40 0.06 -11.18
C THR A 19 4.06 0.74 -11.48
N LEU A 20 3.76 0.92 -12.78
CA LEU A 20 2.42 1.26 -13.22
C LEU A 20 1.65 -0.03 -13.39
N GLY A 21 0.40 -0.07 -12.96
CA GLY A 21 -0.39 -1.27 -13.18
C GLY A 21 -1.64 -1.32 -12.33
N ASP A 22 -2.18 -2.53 -12.25
CA ASP A 22 -3.41 -2.83 -11.53
C ASP A 22 -3.07 -3.65 -10.30
N ILE A 23 -3.38 -3.13 -9.12
CA ILE A 23 -3.04 -3.81 -7.86
C ILE A 23 -3.78 -5.15 -7.72
N THR A 24 -4.96 -5.29 -8.34
CA THR A 24 -5.73 -6.54 -8.26
C THR A 24 -5.09 -7.68 -9.04
N GLU A 25 -4.11 -7.38 -9.90
CA GLU A 25 -3.41 -8.39 -10.70
C GLU A 25 -2.12 -8.88 -10.04
N GLN A 26 -1.74 -8.32 -8.91
CA GLN A 26 -0.47 -8.65 -8.25
C GLN A 26 -0.53 -10.01 -7.56
N ASP A 27 0.58 -10.72 -7.61
CA ASP A 27 0.70 -12.05 -7.00
C ASP A 27 1.61 -12.06 -5.76
N THR A 28 1.86 -10.90 -5.19
CA THR A 28 2.54 -10.78 -3.91
C THR A 28 1.74 -11.52 -2.82
N ASP A 29 2.37 -11.84 -1.71
CA ASP A 29 1.69 -12.56 -0.62
C ASP A 29 0.45 -11.81 -0.16
N ALA A 30 0.54 -10.48 -0.09
CA ALA A 30 -0.60 -9.62 0.19
C ALA A 30 -0.62 -8.42 -0.73
N ILE A 31 -1.81 -7.92 -1.02
CA ILE A 31 -1.97 -6.56 -1.56
C ILE A 31 -2.62 -5.72 -0.46
N VAL A 32 -2.31 -4.42 -0.45
CA VAL A 32 -2.88 -3.48 0.51
C VAL A 32 -4.03 -2.75 -0.15
N ASN A 33 -5.13 -2.66 0.57
CA ASN A 33 -6.32 -1.92 0.15
C ASN A 33 -6.32 -0.56 0.82
N ALA A 34 -6.61 0.48 0.07
CA ALA A 34 -6.86 1.81 0.62
C ALA A 34 -8.32 1.86 1.07
N ALA A 35 -8.56 1.39 2.28
CA ALA A 35 -9.90 1.19 2.82
C ALA A 35 -10.42 2.42 3.57
N ASN A 36 -11.72 2.45 3.79
CA ASN A 36 -12.32 3.39 4.74
C ASN A 36 -12.48 2.69 6.10
N ARG A 37 -12.88 3.46 7.11
CA ARG A 37 -12.96 2.96 8.49
C ARG A 37 -13.97 1.84 8.67
N SER A 38 -15.01 1.77 7.84
CA SER A 38 -16.02 0.70 7.93
C SER A 38 -15.50 -0.64 7.45
N LEU A 39 -14.53 -0.65 6.54
CA LEU A 39 -14.03 -1.83 5.82
C LEU A 39 -15.09 -2.51 4.94
N LEU A 40 -16.21 -1.86 4.67
CA LEU A 40 -17.32 -2.48 3.98
C LEU A 40 -17.39 -2.14 2.49
N GLY A 41 -16.27 -1.70 1.93
CA GLY A 41 -16.18 -1.38 0.51
C GLY A 41 -16.34 0.09 0.23
N GLY A 42 -16.14 0.46 -1.02
CA GLY A 42 -16.22 1.84 -1.48
C GLY A 42 -15.87 1.90 -2.95
N GLY A 43 -15.42 3.07 -3.40
CA GLY A 43 -14.99 3.27 -4.78
C GLY A 43 -13.50 3.08 -4.97
N GLY A 44 -13.00 3.42 -6.15
CA GLY A 44 -11.58 3.39 -6.48
C GLY A 44 -10.94 2.02 -6.26
N VAL A 45 -9.75 2.02 -5.66
CA VAL A 45 -9.00 0.79 -5.38
C VAL A 45 -9.80 -0.16 -4.49
N ASP A 46 -10.47 0.36 -3.47
CA ASP A 46 -11.30 -0.43 -2.56
C ASP A 46 -12.38 -1.19 -3.32
N GLY A 47 -13.13 -0.50 -4.18
CA GLY A 47 -14.15 -1.15 -4.99
C GLY A 47 -13.58 -2.18 -5.95
N ALA A 48 -12.45 -1.88 -6.58
CA ALA A 48 -11.79 -2.81 -7.51
C ALA A 48 -11.36 -4.09 -6.80
N ILE A 49 -10.79 -3.99 -5.61
CA ILE A 49 -10.34 -5.14 -4.83
C ILE A 49 -11.53 -6.02 -4.43
N HIS A 50 -12.60 -5.41 -3.94
CA HIS A 50 -13.79 -6.18 -3.57
C HIS A 50 -14.43 -6.88 -4.78
N ARG A 51 -14.48 -6.21 -5.94
CA ARG A 51 -15.02 -6.84 -7.15
C ARG A 51 -14.17 -8.02 -7.62
N ALA A 52 -12.84 -7.82 -7.65
CA ALA A 52 -11.93 -8.86 -8.15
C ALA A 52 -11.81 -10.03 -7.17
N GLY A 53 -11.83 -9.76 -5.87
CA GLY A 53 -11.69 -10.80 -4.85
C GLY A 53 -12.98 -11.53 -4.51
N GLY A 54 -14.11 -10.94 -4.83
CA GLY A 54 -15.42 -11.55 -4.59
C GLY A 54 -15.89 -11.40 -3.14
N PRO A 55 -17.03 -12.03 -2.81
CA PRO A 55 -17.72 -11.78 -1.53
C PRO A 55 -16.97 -12.26 -0.28
N ALA A 56 -16.00 -13.17 -0.43
CA ALA A 56 -15.26 -13.69 0.72
C ALA A 56 -14.51 -12.59 1.49
N ILE A 57 -14.00 -11.58 0.76
CA ILE A 57 -13.28 -10.47 1.40
C ILE A 57 -14.24 -9.66 2.27
N LEU A 58 -15.39 -9.26 1.73
CA LEU A 58 -16.37 -8.48 2.46
C LEU A 58 -16.89 -9.24 3.68
N GLU A 59 -17.10 -10.55 3.53
CA GLU A 59 -17.57 -11.38 4.62
C GLU A 59 -16.61 -11.36 5.81
N GLU A 60 -15.30 -11.48 5.54
CA GLU A 60 -14.29 -11.38 6.61
C GLU A 60 -14.20 -9.95 7.16
N CYS A 61 -14.31 -8.94 6.31
CA CYS A 61 -14.28 -7.54 6.76
C CYS A 61 -15.40 -7.26 7.76
N ARG A 62 -16.59 -7.82 7.53
CA ARG A 62 -17.72 -7.62 8.45
C ARG A 62 -17.42 -8.10 9.86
N LYS A 63 -16.65 -9.19 9.97
CA LYS A 63 -16.28 -9.75 11.28
C LYS A 63 -15.26 -8.89 12.02
N LEU A 64 -14.52 -8.03 11.30
CA LEU A 64 -13.50 -7.20 11.92
C LEU A 64 -14.06 -5.99 12.65
N GLY A 65 -15.28 -5.55 12.32
CA GLY A 65 -15.90 -4.44 13.02
C GLY A 65 -15.29 -3.08 12.74
N GLY A 66 -14.69 -2.90 11.55
CA GLY A 66 -14.07 -1.63 11.18
C GLY A 66 -12.59 -1.56 11.53
N CYS A 67 -11.99 -0.40 11.24
CA CYS A 67 -10.56 -0.16 11.45
C CYS A 67 -10.33 1.33 11.63
N GLU A 68 -9.52 1.71 12.61
CA GLU A 68 -9.19 3.10 12.88
C GLU A 68 -8.28 3.69 11.82
N THR A 69 -8.38 5.01 11.62
CA THR A 69 -7.44 5.73 10.74
C THR A 69 -6.02 5.54 11.27
N GLY A 70 -5.11 5.19 10.38
CA GLY A 70 -3.72 4.92 10.72
C GLY A 70 -3.43 3.47 11.09
N ASP A 71 -4.44 2.61 11.06
CA ASP A 71 -4.29 1.20 11.37
C ASP A 71 -4.55 0.34 10.13
N ALA A 72 -4.33 -0.97 10.26
CA ALA A 72 -4.53 -1.93 9.18
C ALA A 72 -4.96 -3.28 9.74
N LYS A 73 -5.80 -4.00 8.99
CA LYS A 73 -6.28 -5.33 9.36
C LYS A 73 -6.25 -6.25 8.15
N ILE A 74 -6.03 -7.54 8.38
CA ILE A 74 -5.83 -8.51 7.30
C ILE A 74 -7.06 -9.41 7.12
N THR A 75 -7.35 -9.76 5.85
CA THR A 75 -8.37 -10.74 5.48
C THR A 75 -7.81 -11.69 4.43
N THR A 76 -8.63 -12.66 4.04
CA THR A 76 -8.36 -13.46 2.84
C THR A 76 -8.30 -12.58 1.60
N GLY A 77 -7.59 -13.05 0.58
CA GLY A 77 -7.61 -12.43 -0.76
C GLY A 77 -8.77 -12.91 -1.63
N GLY A 78 -9.56 -13.89 -1.16
CA GLY A 78 -10.66 -14.43 -1.96
C GLY A 78 -10.18 -14.97 -3.30
N ALA A 79 -10.76 -14.48 -4.39
CA ALA A 79 -10.40 -14.90 -5.75
C ALA A 79 -9.19 -14.18 -6.34
N LEU A 80 -8.56 -13.27 -5.59
CA LEU A 80 -7.35 -12.59 -6.04
C LEU A 80 -6.18 -13.54 -6.13
N LYS A 81 -5.15 -13.17 -6.93
CA LYS A 81 -3.89 -13.92 -6.97
C LYS A 81 -3.16 -13.83 -5.63
N ALA A 82 -3.20 -12.66 -4.98
CA ALA A 82 -2.64 -12.47 -3.65
C ALA A 82 -3.46 -13.28 -2.64
N ARG A 83 -2.77 -13.95 -1.72
CA ARG A 83 -3.45 -14.77 -0.70
C ARG A 83 -4.20 -13.95 0.33
N HIS A 84 -3.76 -12.73 0.56
CA HIS A 84 -4.33 -11.86 1.60
C HIS A 84 -4.53 -10.44 1.10
N VAL A 85 -5.48 -9.75 1.71
CA VAL A 85 -5.62 -8.29 1.57
C VAL A 85 -5.38 -7.68 2.95
N ILE A 86 -4.51 -6.68 3.00
CA ILE A 86 -4.30 -5.88 4.20
C ILE A 86 -5.06 -4.57 3.98
N HIS A 87 -6.09 -4.33 4.78
CA HIS A 87 -6.94 -3.15 4.65
C HIS A 87 -6.37 -2.04 5.52
N ALA A 88 -5.77 -1.04 4.90
CA ALA A 88 -5.16 0.09 5.60
C ALA A 88 -6.05 1.32 5.47
N VAL A 89 -6.23 2.04 6.56
CA VAL A 89 -7.07 3.23 6.56
C VAL A 89 -6.19 4.46 6.70
N GLY A 90 -5.99 5.16 5.58
CA GLY A 90 -5.25 6.41 5.57
C GLY A 90 -6.14 7.58 5.97
N PRO A 91 -5.54 8.74 6.26
CA PRO A 91 -6.31 9.92 6.64
C PRO A 91 -6.96 10.59 5.44
N VAL A 92 -8.09 11.25 5.69
CA VAL A 92 -8.62 12.25 4.77
C VAL A 92 -7.74 13.49 4.93
N TYR A 93 -7.26 14.02 3.83
CA TYR A 93 -6.35 15.17 3.88
C TYR A 93 -7.03 16.37 4.53
N SER A 94 -6.39 16.94 5.54
CA SER A 94 -6.91 18.10 6.27
C SER A 94 -5.96 19.31 6.19
N GLY A 95 -4.73 19.09 5.73
CA GLY A 95 -3.69 20.12 5.71
C GLY A 95 -3.00 20.31 7.05
N LYS A 96 -3.27 19.44 8.03
CA LYS A 96 -2.68 19.53 9.36
C LYS A 96 -1.51 18.55 9.50
N PRO A 97 -0.56 18.83 10.41
CA PRO A 97 0.59 17.92 10.62
C PRO A 97 0.21 16.47 10.95
N ARG A 98 -0.93 16.26 11.57
CA ARG A 98 -1.40 14.93 11.92
C ARG A 98 -1.62 14.03 10.71
N ASP A 99 -1.90 14.61 9.54
CA ASP A 99 -2.10 13.83 8.32
C ASP A 99 -0.89 12.96 8.00
N ALA A 100 0.32 13.53 8.07
CA ALA A 100 1.54 12.78 7.78
C ALA A 100 1.78 11.67 8.79
N GLU A 101 1.49 11.91 10.07
CA GLU A 101 1.62 10.90 11.12
C GLU A 101 0.67 9.72 10.88
N LEU A 102 -0.57 10.02 10.54
CA LEU A 102 -1.58 8.98 10.29
C LEU A 102 -1.28 8.21 9.00
N LEU A 103 -0.81 8.90 7.96
CA LEU A 103 -0.43 8.24 6.72
C LEU A 103 0.76 7.31 6.95
N ALA A 104 1.79 7.78 7.64
CA ALA A 104 2.94 6.95 7.99
C ALA A 104 2.52 5.74 8.81
N SER A 105 1.61 5.92 9.76
CA SER A 105 1.09 4.84 10.58
C SER A 105 0.37 3.78 9.75
N ALA A 106 -0.44 4.20 8.76
CA ALA A 106 -1.14 3.25 7.90
C ALA A 106 -0.16 2.37 7.12
N TYR A 107 0.91 2.95 6.59
CA TYR A 107 1.95 2.18 5.89
C TYR A 107 2.71 1.25 6.85
N ARG A 108 3.14 1.78 7.99
CA ARG A 108 3.89 0.99 8.98
C ARG A 108 3.06 -0.18 9.52
N ARG A 109 1.81 0.10 9.90
CA ARG A 109 0.93 -0.96 10.41
C ARG A 109 0.68 -2.04 9.37
N SER A 110 0.56 -1.66 8.09
CA SER A 110 0.40 -2.64 7.02
C SER A 110 1.59 -3.60 6.97
N LEU A 111 2.81 -3.08 7.09
CA LEU A 111 4.01 -3.93 7.09
C LEU A 111 4.11 -4.76 8.37
N GLU A 112 3.74 -4.20 9.50
CA GLU A 112 3.72 -4.96 10.76
C GLU A 112 2.76 -6.14 10.67
N VAL A 113 1.56 -5.91 10.13
CA VAL A 113 0.57 -6.97 9.95
C VAL A 113 1.11 -8.05 9.00
N ALA A 114 1.78 -7.65 7.92
CA ALA A 114 2.38 -8.61 6.99
C ALA A 114 3.42 -9.49 7.71
N VAL A 115 4.31 -8.89 8.48
CA VAL A 115 5.34 -9.60 9.22
C VAL A 115 4.73 -10.54 10.27
N GLU A 116 3.71 -10.06 11.00
CA GLU A 116 3.01 -10.87 12.00
C GLU A 116 2.36 -12.11 11.41
N ASN A 117 2.00 -12.05 10.13
CA ASN A 117 1.38 -13.17 9.43
C ASN A 117 2.37 -13.96 8.56
N GLY A 118 3.66 -13.73 8.73
CA GLY A 118 4.71 -14.51 8.03
C GLY A 118 4.81 -14.21 6.54
N LEU A 119 4.30 -13.08 6.08
CA LEU A 119 4.31 -12.73 4.67
C LEU A 119 5.65 -12.08 4.31
N LYS A 120 6.09 -12.27 3.06
CA LYS A 120 7.39 -11.80 2.59
C LYS A 120 7.30 -10.70 1.55
N THR A 121 6.19 -10.64 0.81
CA THR A 121 6.02 -9.71 -0.31
C THR A 121 4.69 -8.99 -0.19
N VAL A 122 4.71 -7.67 -0.39
CA VAL A 122 3.54 -6.81 -0.19
C VAL A 122 3.48 -5.80 -1.33
N ALA A 123 2.30 -5.61 -1.91
CA ALA A 123 2.06 -4.58 -2.91
C ALA A 123 1.14 -3.50 -2.33
N PHE A 124 1.51 -2.25 -2.50
CA PHE A 124 0.77 -1.09 -2.00
C PHE A 124 0.19 -0.24 -3.12
N PRO A 125 -0.99 0.33 -2.92
CA PRO A 125 -1.43 1.48 -3.72
C PRO A 125 -0.87 2.76 -3.11
N SER A 126 -1.14 3.90 -3.75
CA SER A 126 -0.87 5.20 -3.12
C SER A 126 -2.03 5.52 -2.17
N ILE A 127 -1.82 5.30 -0.87
CA ILE A 127 -2.88 5.48 0.13
C ILE A 127 -3.24 6.96 0.26
N SER A 128 -4.52 7.26 0.42
CA SER A 128 -5.11 8.59 0.67
C SER A 128 -5.04 9.57 -0.50
N THR A 129 -4.44 9.24 -1.64
CA THR A 129 -4.25 10.21 -2.72
C THR A 129 -5.40 10.23 -3.74
N GLY A 130 -6.38 9.38 -3.57
CA GLY A 130 -7.61 9.40 -4.39
C GLY A 130 -8.68 10.27 -3.75
N ALA A 131 -9.79 9.64 -3.37
CA ALA A 131 -10.95 10.35 -2.81
C ALA A 131 -10.62 11.13 -1.53
N TYR A 132 -9.58 10.73 -0.80
CA TYR A 132 -9.17 11.43 0.42
C TYR A 132 -8.30 12.66 0.16
N ARG A 133 -7.94 12.91 -1.11
CA ARG A 133 -7.34 14.16 -1.60
C ARG A 133 -5.99 14.53 -1.02
N TYR A 134 -5.25 13.58 -0.49
CA TYR A 134 -3.88 13.84 -0.03
C TYR A 134 -3.03 14.16 -1.27
N PRO A 135 -2.34 15.33 -1.31
CA PRO A 135 -1.52 15.65 -2.47
C PRO A 135 -0.39 14.63 -2.64
N VAL A 136 -0.26 14.07 -3.83
CA VAL A 136 0.66 12.95 -4.05
C VAL A 136 2.12 13.35 -3.81
N HIS A 137 2.49 14.61 -4.10
CA HIS A 137 3.85 15.10 -3.84
C HIS A 137 4.20 15.12 -2.36
N GLN A 138 3.20 15.24 -1.50
CA GLN A 138 3.39 15.19 -0.06
C GLN A 138 3.26 13.77 0.47
N ALA A 139 2.39 12.97 -0.14
CA ALA A 139 2.14 11.59 0.31
C ALA A 139 3.29 10.65 -0.03
N ALA A 140 3.87 10.77 -1.22
CA ALA A 140 4.92 9.87 -1.68
C ALA A 140 6.15 9.86 -0.76
N PRO A 141 6.69 11.03 -0.33
CA PRO A 141 7.81 11.01 0.61
C PRO A 141 7.47 10.35 1.95
N VAL A 142 6.25 10.55 2.46
CA VAL A 142 5.82 9.93 3.72
C VAL A 142 5.78 8.41 3.55
N ALA A 143 5.17 7.93 2.47
CA ALA A 143 5.08 6.51 2.18
C ALA A 143 6.46 5.87 2.09
N LEU A 144 7.32 6.41 1.24
CA LEU A 144 8.63 5.80 0.97
C LEU A 144 9.58 5.89 2.15
N SER A 145 9.56 7.01 2.90
CA SER A 145 10.39 7.13 4.10
C SER A 145 9.98 6.11 5.16
N THR A 146 8.68 5.90 5.33
CA THR A 146 8.16 4.93 6.29
C THR A 146 8.58 3.51 5.90
N ILE A 147 8.46 3.16 4.63
CA ILE A 147 8.88 1.85 4.12
C ILE A 147 10.40 1.67 4.32
N ARG A 148 11.19 2.70 3.96
CA ARG A 148 12.64 2.64 4.14
C ARG A 148 13.01 2.36 5.59
N ASP A 149 12.44 3.12 6.52
CA ASP A 149 12.80 2.98 7.93
C ASP A 149 12.43 1.60 8.46
N PHE A 150 11.28 1.09 8.04
CA PHE A 150 10.84 -0.24 8.46
C PHE A 150 11.78 -1.34 7.94
N LEU A 151 12.18 -1.26 6.67
CA LEU A 151 13.05 -2.26 6.05
C LEU A 151 14.48 -2.18 6.61
N LEU A 152 14.99 -0.98 6.86
CA LEU A 152 16.33 -0.81 7.42
C LEU A 152 16.43 -1.28 8.87
N ALA A 153 15.31 -1.39 9.57
CA ALA A 153 15.29 -1.93 10.91
C ALA A 153 15.42 -3.46 10.96
N GLY A 154 15.53 -4.12 9.78
CA GLY A 154 15.80 -5.56 9.71
C GLY A 154 14.57 -6.42 9.54
N ALA A 155 13.47 -5.86 9.03
CA ALA A 155 12.25 -6.61 8.80
C ALA A 155 12.47 -7.78 7.84
N PRO A 156 11.82 -8.94 8.07
CA PRO A 156 12.00 -10.13 7.22
C PRO A 156 11.12 -10.09 5.97
N LEU A 157 11.13 -8.96 5.27
CA LEU A 157 10.44 -8.78 4.00
C LEU A 157 11.46 -8.80 2.87
N THR A 158 11.07 -9.30 1.71
CA THR A 158 11.94 -9.37 0.54
C THR A 158 11.54 -8.41 -0.57
N LEU A 159 10.26 -8.01 -0.61
CA LEU A 159 9.76 -7.13 -1.66
C LEU A 159 8.62 -6.28 -1.14
N VAL A 160 8.74 -4.97 -1.36
CA VAL A 160 7.62 -4.01 -1.18
C VAL A 160 7.45 -3.32 -2.52
N ARG A 161 6.31 -3.52 -3.15
CA ARG A 161 6.01 -2.98 -4.48
C ARG A 161 4.91 -1.94 -4.38
N PHE A 162 5.16 -0.75 -4.92
CA PHE A 162 4.09 0.24 -5.11
C PHE A 162 3.53 0.09 -6.50
N VAL A 163 2.23 -0.14 -6.58
CA VAL A 163 1.51 -0.29 -7.85
C VAL A 163 0.70 0.97 -8.06
N LEU A 164 1.14 1.79 -9.01
CA LEU A 164 0.63 3.14 -9.18
C LEU A 164 -0.27 3.16 -10.40
N TYR A 165 -1.41 3.85 -10.25
CA TYR A 165 -2.49 3.75 -11.22
C TYR A 165 -2.24 4.59 -12.47
N ASP A 166 -1.57 5.74 -12.34
CA ASP A 166 -1.34 6.64 -13.46
C ASP A 166 0.07 7.19 -13.47
N SER A 167 0.45 7.79 -14.61
CA SER A 167 1.80 8.29 -14.83
C SER A 167 2.18 9.45 -13.91
N ALA A 168 1.23 10.31 -13.57
CA ALA A 168 1.51 11.44 -12.69
C ALA A 168 1.86 10.97 -11.29
N THR A 169 1.12 10.00 -10.77
CA THR A 169 1.41 9.40 -9.47
C THR A 169 2.74 8.67 -9.51
N PHE A 170 2.99 7.91 -10.56
CA PHE A 170 4.27 7.21 -10.73
C PHE A 170 5.44 8.19 -10.68
N ARG A 171 5.35 9.31 -11.40
CA ARG A 171 6.45 10.30 -11.42
C ARG A 171 6.68 10.92 -10.04
N ALA A 172 5.62 11.19 -9.30
CA ALA A 172 5.76 11.74 -7.95
C ALA A 172 6.49 10.75 -7.03
N TYR A 173 6.18 9.46 -7.13
CA TYR A 173 6.87 8.44 -6.36
C TYR A 173 8.31 8.25 -6.83
N GLU A 174 8.55 8.31 -8.13
CA GLU A 174 9.90 8.19 -8.69
C GLU A 174 10.80 9.32 -8.18
N GLU A 175 10.31 10.57 -8.20
CA GLU A 175 11.07 11.70 -7.68
C GLU A 175 11.38 11.55 -6.20
N ALA A 176 10.39 11.13 -5.42
CA ALA A 176 10.59 10.91 -3.98
C ALA A 176 11.56 9.76 -3.73
N ALA A 177 11.46 8.69 -4.49
CA ALA A 177 12.34 7.52 -4.34
C ALA A 177 13.79 7.86 -4.63
N GLU A 178 14.05 8.67 -5.65
CA GLU A 178 15.42 9.09 -5.97
C GLU A 178 16.02 9.93 -4.85
N ARG A 179 15.23 10.78 -4.20
CA ARG A 179 15.70 11.55 -3.05
C ARG A 179 15.96 10.69 -1.81
N ILE A 180 15.16 9.64 -1.63
CA ILE A 180 15.20 8.82 -0.43
C ILE A 180 16.16 7.64 -0.55
N PHE A 181 16.18 6.96 -1.71
CA PHE A 181 16.98 5.76 -1.94
C PHE A 181 18.19 6.00 -2.84
N GLY A 182 18.23 7.09 -3.58
CA GLY A 182 19.25 7.34 -4.60
C GLY A 182 18.83 6.77 -5.95
N GLU A 183 19.82 6.45 -6.80
CA GLU A 183 19.54 5.94 -8.13
C GLU A 183 18.94 4.54 -8.06
N PRO A 184 18.07 4.16 -9.03
CA PRO A 184 17.54 2.80 -9.09
C PRO A 184 18.66 1.77 -9.27
N GLY A 185 18.49 0.64 -8.66
CA GLY A 185 19.40 -0.48 -8.78
C GLY A 185 19.13 -1.36 -9.98
#